data_a3646418a40a0e63f19316cf935d74b9
#
_entry.id   a3646418a40a0e63f19316cf935d74b9
#
_cell.length_a   1.000
_cell.length_b   1.000
_cell.length_c   1.000
_cell.angle_alpha   90.00
_cell.angle_beta   90.00
_cell.angle_gamma   90.00
#
_symmetry.space_group_name_H-M   'P 1'
#
loop_
_entity.id
_entity.type
_entity.pdbx_description
1 polymer ?
#
loop_
_entity_poly.entity_id
_entity_poly.type
_entity_poly.pdbx_seq_one_letter_code
_entity_poly.pdbx_strand_id
1 'polypeptide(L)'
;MALFDLRPLPAGQVELNDARRRCRWTVQLEPLEIGVVPVTLAQWSQVNDDGESGAQSPVADVSWLDAIKFCNAASVREELAPAYQLKEGEVTWRTDADGFRLPTEAEWEYACRAGTTGPHYGPLGLVAWTAGDGVENPQTVGQKQANDFGLHDTLGNVWEWCWDKLDPARYGDYRVFRGGGFADAHWSVRASTRRGGAPGMSHPDVGLRLARGAFDAGPTVQGWSAAEDAERGRMTGMLPPGWTPRS
;
A
#
# COMPACT_ATOMS: atom_id res chain seq x y z
N MET A 1 18.04 -18.34 -5.84
CA MET A 1 17.18 -17.37 -6.54
C MET A 1 16.58 -16.48 -5.49
N ALA A 2 16.51 -15.18 -5.73
CA ALA A 2 15.83 -14.25 -4.81
C ALA A 2 14.36 -14.69 -4.64
N LEU A 3 13.84 -14.60 -3.41
CA LEU A 3 12.46 -14.97 -3.11
C LEU A 3 11.45 -13.98 -3.69
N PHE A 4 11.84 -12.72 -3.82
CA PHE A 4 10.99 -11.64 -4.31
C PHE A 4 11.53 -11.07 -5.62
N ASP A 5 10.67 -10.95 -6.62
CA ASP A 5 10.95 -10.22 -7.86
C ASP A 5 10.60 -8.75 -7.65
N LEU A 6 11.61 -7.89 -7.65
CA LEU A 6 11.46 -6.45 -7.49
C LEU A 6 11.76 -5.71 -8.79
N ARG A 7 10.99 -4.68 -9.05
CA ARG A 7 11.19 -3.77 -10.17
C ARG A 7 11.82 -2.47 -9.69
N PRO A 8 13.01 -2.08 -10.19
CA PRO A 8 13.54 -0.76 -9.93
C PRO A 8 12.71 0.30 -10.67
N LEU A 9 12.27 1.29 -9.92
CA LEU A 9 11.56 2.46 -10.45
C LEU A 9 12.47 3.69 -10.34
N PRO A 10 12.49 4.55 -11.35
CA PRO A 10 13.27 5.79 -11.31
C PRO A 10 12.68 6.77 -10.30
N ALA A 11 13.48 7.78 -9.92
CA ALA A 11 12.96 8.97 -9.28
C ALA A 11 11.86 9.60 -10.16
N GLY A 12 10.85 10.16 -9.51
CA GLY A 12 9.72 10.73 -10.23
C GLY A 12 8.83 11.59 -9.34
N GLN A 13 7.63 11.82 -9.81
CA GLN A 13 6.63 12.56 -9.06
C GLN A 13 5.24 11.99 -9.26
N VAL A 14 4.39 12.18 -8.28
CA VAL A 14 2.97 11.86 -8.34
C VAL A 14 2.12 13.02 -7.84
N GLU A 15 1.02 13.30 -8.52
CA GLU A 15 0.01 14.24 -8.03
C GLU A 15 -1.01 13.48 -7.19
N LEU A 16 -1.06 13.77 -5.90
CA LEU A 16 -2.08 13.28 -4.98
C LEU A 16 -3.25 14.26 -4.93
N ASN A 17 -4.47 13.72 -4.79
CA ASN A 17 -5.69 14.51 -4.79
C ASN A 17 -6.52 14.24 -3.52
N ASP A 18 -6.73 15.27 -2.72
CA ASP A 18 -7.72 15.25 -1.63
C ASP A 18 -9.03 15.90 -2.12
N ALA A 19 -9.96 15.06 -2.53
CA ALA A 19 -11.26 15.50 -3.01
C ALA A 19 -12.09 16.23 -1.93
N ARG A 20 -11.87 15.97 -0.63
CA ARG A 20 -12.57 16.61 0.47
C ARG A 20 -12.11 18.06 0.65
N ARG A 21 -10.79 18.26 0.60
CA ARG A 21 -10.17 19.59 0.72
C ARG A 21 -10.14 20.33 -0.62
N ARG A 22 -10.47 19.66 -1.72
CA ARG A 22 -10.35 20.16 -3.10
C ARG A 22 -8.94 20.67 -3.39
N CYS A 23 -7.93 20.00 -2.85
CA CYS A 23 -6.55 20.36 -3.08
C CYS A 23 -5.79 19.20 -3.75
N ARG A 24 -4.77 19.57 -4.48
CA ARG A 24 -3.82 18.66 -5.11
C ARG A 24 -2.43 19.11 -4.76
N TRP A 25 -1.52 18.18 -4.63
CA TRP A 25 -0.12 18.47 -4.44
C TRP A 25 0.75 17.41 -5.10
N THR A 26 1.92 17.85 -5.50
CA THR A 26 2.91 16.98 -6.12
C THR A 26 3.90 16.50 -5.07
N VAL A 27 4.10 15.18 -5.02
CA VAL A 27 5.11 14.53 -4.18
C VAL A 27 6.28 14.14 -5.07
N GLN A 28 7.49 14.54 -4.70
CA GLN A 28 8.73 14.06 -5.31
C GLN A 28 9.12 12.75 -4.67
N LEU A 29 9.57 11.79 -5.47
CA LEU A 29 9.91 10.44 -5.05
C LEU A 29 11.34 10.11 -5.43
N GLU A 30 12.06 9.53 -4.50
CA GLU A 30 13.36 8.93 -4.74
C GLU A 30 13.23 7.62 -5.52
N PRO A 31 14.30 7.14 -6.15
CA PRO A 31 14.31 5.80 -6.74
C PRO A 31 13.99 4.74 -5.69
N LEU A 32 13.17 3.77 -6.07
CA LEU A 32 12.80 2.65 -5.21
C LEU A 32 12.74 1.35 -5.98
N GLU A 33 12.77 0.25 -5.27
CA GLU A 33 12.41 -1.06 -5.80
C GLU A 33 11.06 -1.47 -5.22
N ILE A 34 10.20 -2.06 -6.04
CA ILE A 34 8.86 -2.49 -5.63
C ILE A 34 8.54 -3.87 -6.18
N GLY A 35 7.82 -4.69 -5.44
CA GLY A 35 7.41 -6.03 -5.86
C GLY A 35 6.64 -6.00 -7.18
N VAL A 36 7.02 -6.86 -8.12
CA VAL A 36 6.33 -6.99 -9.41
C VAL A 36 4.87 -7.41 -9.22
N VAL A 37 4.61 -8.20 -8.20
CA VAL A 37 3.28 -8.67 -7.79
C VAL A 37 3.08 -8.44 -6.29
N PRO A 38 1.84 -8.47 -5.77
CA PRO A 38 1.59 -8.57 -4.33
C PRO A 38 2.27 -9.81 -3.74
N VAL A 39 2.61 -9.77 -2.45
CA VAL A 39 3.17 -10.94 -1.76
C VAL A 39 2.23 -12.14 -1.88
N THR A 40 2.75 -13.27 -2.35
CA THR A 40 1.96 -14.48 -2.53
C THR A 40 1.90 -15.34 -1.26
N LEU A 41 0.92 -16.24 -1.17
CA LEU A 41 0.84 -17.22 -0.11
C LEU A 41 2.11 -18.09 -0.05
N ALA A 42 2.69 -18.43 -1.20
CA ALA A 42 3.95 -19.17 -1.27
C ALA A 42 5.11 -18.41 -0.62
N GLN A 43 5.24 -17.11 -0.91
CA GLN A 43 6.26 -16.25 -0.32
C GLN A 43 6.02 -16.02 1.18
N TRP A 44 4.76 -15.81 1.56
CA TRP A 44 4.36 -15.64 2.95
C TRP A 44 4.74 -16.86 3.80
N SER A 45 4.37 -18.06 3.34
CA SER A 45 4.68 -19.30 4.05
C SER A 45 6.18 -19.57 4.15
N GLN A 46 6.94 -19.26 3.11
CA GLN A 46 8.39 -19.44 3.14
C GLN A 46 9.09 -18.51 4.14
N VAL A 47 8.58 -17.29 4.33
CA VAL A 47 9.17 -16.32 5.28
C VAL A 47 8.80 -16.66 6.72
N ASN A 48 7.56 -17.10 6.96
CA ASN A 48 7.05 -17.39 8.32
C ASN A 48 7.27 -18.82 8.78
N ASP A 49 7.81 -19.70 7.91
CA ASP A 49 7.95 -21.14 8.14
C ASP A 49 6.62 -21.83 8.49
N ASP A 50 5.50 -21.34 7.94
CA ASP A 50 4.14 -21.82 8.21
C ASP A 50 3.73 -23.05 7.37
N GLY A 51 4.70 -23.81 6.90
CA GLY A 51 4.50 -24.94 6.01
C GLY A 51 4.62 -24.58 4.53
N GLU A 52 4.44 -25.56 3.66
CA GLU A 52 4.57 -25.35 2.21
C GLU A 52 3.22 -24.96 1.60
N SER A 53 3.01 -23.68 1.35
CA SER A 53 1.98 -23.23 0.39
C SER A 53 2.66 -22.98 -0.95
N GLY A 54 2.33 -23.75 -1.97
CA GLY A 54 2.75 -23.48 -3.35
C GLY A 54 1.88 -22.46 -4.07
N ALA A 55 0.88 -21.87 -3.39
CA ALA A 55 -0.12 -21.04 -4.03
C ALA A 55 0.46 -19.66 -4.43
N GLN A 56 0.23 -19.34 -5.70
CA GLN A 56 0.66 -18.06 -6.30
C GLN A 56 -0.44 -16.98 -6.26
N SER A 57 -1.49 -17.16 -5.47
CA SER A 57 -2.43 -16.10 -5.15
C SER A 57 -1.86 -15.17 -4.08
N PRO A 58 -2.26 -13.88 -4.07
CA PRO A 58 -1.83 -12.96 -3.02
C PRO A 58 -2.19 -13.49 -1.62
N VAL A 59 -1.32 -13.26 -0.65
CA VAL A 59 -1.72 -13.36 0.75
C VAL A 59 -2.76 -12.27 1.04
N ALA A 60 -3.81 -12.63 1.74
CA ALA A 60 -4.86 -11.73 2.20
C ALA A 60 -5.23 -12.06 3.65
N ASP A 61 -6.16 -11.31 4.21
CA ASP A 61 -6.55 -11.41 5.64
C ASP A 61 -5.36 -11.20 6.59
N VAL A 62 -4.48 -10.27 6.23
CA VAL A 62 -3.34 -9.85 7.05
C VAL A 62 -3.57 -8.45 7.61
N SER A 63 -3.22 -8.23 8.87
CA SER A 63 -3.24 -6.90 9.46
C SER A 63 -2.03 -6.07 9.00
N TRP A 64 -2.11 -4.75 9.16
CA TRP A 64 -0.95 -3.89 8.90
C TRP A 64 0.24 -4.27 9.78
N LEU A 65 0.01 -4.65 11.05
CA LEU A 65 1.08 -5.09 11.95
C LEU A 65 1.72 -6.41 11.49
N ASP A 66 0.94 -7.33 10.91
CA ASP A 66 1.49 -8.57 10.36
C ASP A 66 2.30 -8.28 9.09
N ALA A 67 1.84 -7.36 8.25
CA ALA A 67 2.59 -6.90 7.09
C ALA A 67 3.95 -6.25 7.49
N ILE A 68 3.99 -5.45 8.57
CA ILE A 68 5.21 -4.87 9.13
C ILE A 68 6.18 -5.97 9.63
N LYS A 69 5.66 -6.96 10.39
CA LYS A 69 6.48 -8.09 10.86
C LYS A 69 7.02 -8.91 9.69
N PHE A 70 6.19 -9.15 8.69
CA PHE A 70 6.59 -9.85 7.48
C PHE A 70 7.72 -9.12 6.74
N CYS A 71 7.62 -7.80 6.56
CA CYS A 71 8.70 -7.01 5.95
C CYS A 71 10.03 -7.20 6.70
N ASN A 72 10.00 -7.18 8.02
CA ASN A 72 11.20 -7.40 8.84
C ASN A 72 11.73 -8.84 8.69
N ALA A 73 10.86 -9.84 8.76
CA ALA A 73 11.25 -11.25 8.62
C ALA A 73 11.83 -11.54 7.23
N ALA A 74 11.20 -11.00 6.18
CA ALA A 74 11.70 -11.08 4.81
C ALA A 74 13.08 -10.40 4.67
N SER A 75 13.29 -9.25 5.32
CA SER A 75 14.58 -8.57 5.33
C SER A 75 15.66 -9.43 5.97
N VAL A 76 15.40 -9.99 7.15
CA VAL A 76 16.35 -10.88 7.84
C VAL A 76 16.69 -12.10 6.98
N ARG A 77 15.70 -12.68 6.32
CA ARG A 77 15.90 -13.85 5.44
C ARG A 77 16.82 -13.54 4.24
N GLU A 78 16.72 -12.34 3.69
CA GLU A 78 17.57 -11.86 2.57
C GLU A 78 18.84 -11.12 3.05
N GLU A 79 19.20 -11.28 4.33
CA GLU A 79 20.40 -10.68 4.97
C GLU A 79 20.44 -9.14 4.90
N LEU A 80 19.26 -8.50 4.93
CA LEU A 80 19.08 -7.05 4.91
C LEU A 80 18.77 -6.51 6.32
N ALA A 81 19.04 -5.24 6.55
CA ALA A 81 18.68 -4.58 7.80
C ALA A 81 17.17 -4.33 7.89
N PRO A 82 16.44 -4.85 8.89
CA PRO A 82 15.00 -4.63 9.03
C PRO A 82 14.64 -3.15 9.07
N ALA A 83 13.61 -2.78 8.29
CA ALA A 83 13.17 -1.39 8.15
C ALA A 83 12.35 -0.89 9.34
N TYR A 84 11.80 -1.78 10.17
CA TYR A 84 10.92 -1.38 11.25
C TYR A 84 11.40 -1.83 12.62
N GLN A 85 11.27 -0.94 13.60
CA GLN A 85 11.45 -1.25 15.01
C GLN A 85 10.07 -1.28 15.68
N LEU A 86 9.76 -2.42 16.32
CA LEU A 86 8.53 -2.59 17.11
C LEU A 86 8.90 -2.53 18.59
N LYS A 87 8.34 -1.56 19.32
CA LYS A 87 8.55 -1.41 20.76
C LYS A 87 7.24 -0.98 21.43
N GLU A 88 6.80 -1.74 22.44
CA GLU A 88 5.65 -1.41 23.28
C GLU A 88 4.35 -1.08 22.50
N GLY A 89 4.16 -1.74 21.33
CA GLY A 89 3.00 -1.52 20.46
C GLY A 89 3.19 -0.39 19.45
N GLU A 90 4.26 0.37 19.52
CA GLU A 90 4.62 1.38 18.54
C GLU A 90 5.52 0.80 17.44
N VAL A 91 5.34 1.30 16.23
CA VAL A 91 6.17 0.96 15.07
C VAL A 91 6.89 2.21 14.60
N THR A 92 8.23 2.14 14.61
CA THR A 92 9.09 3.20 14.08
C THR A 92 9.75 2.70 12.80
N TRP A 93 9.77 3.50 11.77
CA TRP A 93 10.47 3.22 10.52
C TRP A 93 11.88 3.78 10.56
N ARG A 94 12.86 2.92 10.31
CA ARG A 94 14.27 3.25 10.12
C ARG A 94 14.50 3.54 8.64
N THR A 95 14.47 4.80 8.26
CA THR A 95 14.56 5.24 6.86
C THR A 95 15.95 5.01 6.23
N ASP A 96 16.96 4.77 7.07
CA ASP A 96 18.34 4.41 6.69
C ASP A 96 18.55 2.92 6.44
N ALA A 97 17.56 2.06 6.75
CA ALA A 97 17.66 0.63 6.56
C ALA A 97 17.42 0.25 5.09
N ASP A 98 18.14 -0.77 4.61
CA ASP A 98 18.05 -1.28 3.23
C ASP A 98 17.06 -2.45 3.07
N GLY A 99 16.38 -2.83 4.14
CA GLY A 99 15.42 -3.93 4.16
C GLY A 99 14.10 -3.62 3.47
N PHE A 100 13.28 -4.67 3.38
CA PHE A 100 11.92 -4.54 2.85
C PHE A 100 11.01 -3.74 3.77
N ARG A 101 10.11 -3.01 3.16
CA ARG A 101 9.11 -2.18 3.82
C ARG A 101 7.80 -2.17 3.02
N LEU A 102 6.75 -1.62 3.58
CA LEU A 102 5.58 -1.23 2.83
C LEU A 102 5.91 0.01 1.98
N PRO A 103 5.34 0.14 0.79
CA PRO A 103 5.40 1.40 0.06
C PRO A 103 4.69 2.48 0.87
N THR A 104 5.12 3.73 0.72
CA THR A 104 4.27 4.85 1.10
C THR A 104 3.11 4.94 0.13
N GLU A 105 2.06 5.66 0.52
CA GLU A 105 0.90 5.85 -0.35
C GLU A 105 1.24 6.55 -1.66
N ALA A 106 2.17 7.51 -1.61
CA ALA A 106 2.64 8.21 -2.80
C ALA A 106 3.48 7.32 -3.72
N GLU A 107 4.38 6.53 -3.16
CA GLU A 107 5.15 5.52 -3.91
C GLU A 107 4.23 4.51 -4.57
N TRP A 108 3.23 4.03 -3.84
CA TRP A 108 2.25 3.09 -4.36
C TRP A 108 1.46 3.67 -5.54
N GLU A 109 0.95 4.91 -5.41
CA GLU A 109 0.18 5.54 -6.48
C GLU A 109 1.04 5.85 -7.71
N TYR A 110 2.28 6.29 -7.52
CA TYR A 110 3.26 6.47 -8.58
C TYR A 110 3.52 5.15 -9.33
N ALA A 111 3.79 4.09 -8.58
CA ALA A 111 4.04 2.75 -9.12
C ALA A 111 2.82 2.21 -9.87
N CYS A 112 1.61 2.36 -9.33
CA CYS A 112 0.36 1.94 -9.96
C CYS A 112 0.10 2.69 -11.26
N ARG A 113 0.29 4.00 -11.28
CA ARG A 113 0.03 4.84 -12.45
C ARG A 113 1.00 4.62 -13.59
N ALA A 114 2.25 4.37 -13.30
CA ALA A 114 3.29 4.17 -14.31
C ALA A 114 3.21 5.21 -15.44
N GLY A 115 3.08 6.50 -15.08
CA GLY A 115 2.97 7.62 -16.03
C GLY A 115 1.56 7.97 -16.50
N THR A 116 0.53 7.15 -16.22
CA THR A 116 -0.85 7.46 -16.59
C THR A 116 -1.50 8.46 -15.62
N THR A 117 -2.44 9.26 -16.13
CA THR A 117 -3.19 10.25 -15.33
C THR A 117 -4.64 9.84 -15.08
N GLY A 118 -5.13 8.79 -15.75
CA GLY A 118 -6.47 8.25 -15.62
C GLY A 118 -6.73 7.50 -14.31
N PRO A 119 -7.95 7.03 -14.10
CA PRO A 119 -8.27 6.19 -12.94
C PRO A 119 -7.60 4.82 -13.00
N HIS A 120 -7.28 4.33 -14.19
CA HIS A 120 -6.66 3.03 -14.47
C HIS A 120 -5.53 3.22 -15.46
N TYR A 121 -4.55 2.32 -15.44
CA TYR A 121 -3.44 2.29 -16.41
C TYR A 121 -3.78 1.52 -17.71
N GLY A 122 -5.00 0.99 -17.81
CA GLY A 122 -5.52 0.28 -18.98
C GLY A 122 -7.02 0.01 -18.86
N PRO A 123 -7.63 -0.69 -19.83
CA PRO A 123 -9.03 -1.14 -19.72
C PRO A 123 -9.20 -2.05 -18.50
N LEU A 124 -10.09 -1.71 -17.57
CA LEU A 124 -10.15 -2.33 -16.24
C LEU A 124 -10.24 -3.85 -16.27
N GLY A 125 -11.06 -4.44 -17.14
CA GLY A 125 -11.17 -5.90 -17.26
C GLY A 125 -9.89 -6.60 -17.75
N LEU A 126 -8.93 -5.87 -18.34
CA LEU A 126 -7.65 -6.43 -18.77
C LEU A 126 -6.56 -6.30 -17.69
N VAL A 127 -6.70 -5.34 -16.77
CA VAL A 127 -5.64 -4.97 -15.82
C VAL A 127 -5.97 -5.29 -14.36
N ALA A 128 -7.24 -5.64 -14.05
CA ALA A 128 -7.69 -5.85 -12.68
C ALA A 128 -8.65 -7.03 -12.55
N TRP A 129 -8.57 -7.74 -11.43
CA TRP A 129 -9.60 -8.65 -10.94
C TRP A 129 -10.56 -7.88 -10.04
N THR A 130 -11.86 -7.92 -10.33
CA THR A 130 -12.90 -7.14 -9.66
C THR A 130 -14.17 -7.97 -9.48
N ALA A 131 -15.17 -7.47 -8.77
CA ALA A 131 -16.47 -8.12 -8.64
C ALA A 131 -17.13 -8.43 -10.00
N GLY A 132 -16.78 -7.69 -11.05
CA GLY A 132 -17.29 -7.93 -12.41
C GLY A 132 -16.77 -9.19 -13.08
N ASP A 133 -15.66 -9.76 -12.57
CA ASP A 133 -15.10 -11.02 -13.07
C ASP A 133 -15.76 -12.26 -12.43
N GLY A 134 -16.61 -12.09 -11.41
CA GLY A 134 -17.36 -13.18 -10.76
C GLY A 134 -16.49 -14.14 -9.94
N VAL A 135 -15.33 -13.69 -9.48
CA VAL A 135 -14.41 -14.47 -8.65
C VAL A 135 -14.73 -14.26 -7.17
N GLU A 136 -14.57 -15.31 -6.36
CA GLU A 136 -14.90 -15.31 -4.93
C GLU A 136 -13.66 -15.20 -4.02
N ASN A 137 -12.47 -15.33 -4.59
CA ASN A 137 -11.20 -15.33 -3.86
C ASN A 137 -10.12 -14.60 -4.66
N PRO A 138 -9.01 -14.18 -4.03
CA PRO A 138 -7.85 -13.66 -4.73
C PRO A 138 -7.35 -14.63 -5.80
N GLN A 139 -7.04 -14.12 -6.97
CA GLN A 139 -6.59 -14.91 -8.12
C GLN A 139 -5.07 -14.98 -8.17
N THR A 140 -4.54 -16.00 -8.85
CA THR A 140 -3.10 -16.11 -9.12
C THR A 140 -2.54 -14.81 -9.67
N VAL A 141 -1.43 -14.36 -9.11
CA VAL A 141 -0.79 -13.08 -9.49
C VAL A 141 -0.29 -13.10 -10.94
N GLY A 142 -0.23 -11.92 -11.56
CA GLY A 142 0.37 -11.75 -12.88
C GLY A 142 -0.49 -12.23 -14.04
N GLN A 143 -1.75 -12.59 -13.83
CA GLN A 143 -2.65 -13.05 -14.91
C GLN A 143 -3.27 -11.90 -15.70
N LYS A 144 -3.44 -10.73 -15.11
CA LYS A 144 -3.88 -9.52 -15.80
C LYS A 144 -2.67 -8.75 -16.33
N GLN A 145 -2.88 -7.83 -17.26
CA GLN A 145 -1.81 -7.06 -17.90
C GLN A 145 -1.07 -6.18 -16.89
N ALA A 146 0.25 -6.14 -17.00
CA ALA A 146 1.08 -5.22 -16.25
C ALA A 146 0.90 -3.78 -16.71
N ASN A 147 1.24 -2.83 -15.84
CA ASN A 147 1.42 -1.43 -16.21
C ASN A 147 2.77 -1.18 -16.90
N ASP A 148 3.03 0.05 -17.31
CA ASP A 148 4.27 0.41 -18.06
C ASP A 148 5.56 0.27 -17.23
N PHE A 149 5.46 0.14 -15.91
CA PHE A 149 6.58 -0.26 -15.05
C PHE A 149 6.76 -1.78 -14.94
N GLY A 150 5.88 -2.56 -15.56
CA GLY A 150 5.90 -4.02 -15.48
C GLY A 150 5.32 -4.58 -14.19
N LEU A 151 4.50 -3.82 -13.48
CA LEU A 151 3.84 -4.25 -12.24
C LEU A 151 2.45 -4.80 -12.54
N HIS A 152 2.14 -5.96 -11.96
CA HIS A 152 0.85 -6.61 -12.06
C HIS A 152 0.02 -6.39 -10.80
N ASP A 153 -1.29 -6.52 -10.93
CA ASP A 153 -2.27 -6.56 -9.83
C ASP A 153 -2.18 -5.35 -8.87
N THR A 154 -1.70 -4.19 -9.36
CA THR A 154 -1.77 -2.94 -8.60
C THR A 154 -3.18 -2.37 -8.57
N LEU A 155 -4.09 -2.86 -9.41
CA LEU A 155 -5.51 -2.60 -9.39
C LEU A 155 -6.25 -3.92 -9.27
N GLY A 156 -7.21 -4.00 -8.34
CA GLY A 156 -7.98 -5.20 -8.09
C GLY A 156 -7.18 -6.31 -7.40
N ASN A 157 -7.64 -7.53 -7.49
CA ASN A 157 -7.14 -8.71 -6.81
C ASN A 157 -7.20 -8.56 -5.28
N VAL A 158 -6.23 -7.90 -4.65
CA VAL A 158 -6.26 -7.52 -3.23
C VAL A 158 -5.92 -6.06 -3.05
N TRP A 159 -6.51 -5.42 -2.05
CA TRP A 159 -6.01 -4.16 -1.52
C TRP A 159 -4.62 -4.35 -0.95
N GLU A 160 -3.79 -3.32 -1.01
CA GLU A 160 -2.40 -3.38 -0.57
C GLU A 160 -2.14 -2.34 0.53
N TRP A 161 -1.67 -2.81 1.71
CA TRP A 161 -1.28 -1.94 2.81
C TRP A 161 -0.16 -0.99 2.40
N CYS A 162 -0.30 0.29 2.82
CA CYS A 162 0.74 1.31 2.75
C CYS A 162 1.20 1.69 4.16
N TRP A 163 2.35 2.36 4.23
CA TRP A 163 2.89 2.87 5.49
C TRP A 163 2.02 3.96 6.11
N ASP A 164 1.40 4.80 5.31
CA ASP A 164 0.77 6.06 5.73
C ASP A 164 -0.46 5.86 6.60
N LYS A 165 -0.76 6.88 7.42
CA LYS A 165 -2.03 7.00 8.12
C LYS A 165 -3.12 7.51 7.18
N LEU A 166 -4.35 7.02 7.35
CA LEU A 166 -5.48 7.38 6.49
C LEU A 166 -5.91 8.84 6.67
N ASP A 167 -6.18 9.22 7.89
CA ASP A 167 -6.54 10.59 8.33
C ASP A 167 -6.43 10.60 9.86
N PRO A 168 -5.29 11.00 10.42
CA PRO A 168 -5.06 10.96 11.86
C PRO A 168 -6.05 11.77 12.68
N ALA A 169 -6.52 12.90 12.15
CA ALA A 169 -7.49 13.75 12.82
C ALA A 169 -8.86 13.07 12.98
N ARG A 170 -9.21 12.18 12.04
CA ARG A 170 -10.53 11.54 12.00
C ARG A 170 -10.51 10.10 12.51
N TYR A 171 -9.48 9.36 12.13
CA TYR A 171 -9.42 7.92 12.35
C TYR A 171 -8.25 7.47 13.24
N GLY A 172 -7.47 8.44 13.78
CA GLY A 172 -6.32 8.16 14.63
C GLY A 172 -5.27 7.33 13.89
N ASP A 173 -5.02 6.11 14.34
CA ASP A 173 -3.94 5.27 13.82
C ASP A 173 -4.29 4.40 12.60
N TYR A 174 -5.48 4.59 12.02
CA TYR A 174 -5.85 3.83 10.82
C TYR A 174 -4.80 3.99 9.72
N ARG A 175 -4.44 2.87 9.11
CA ARG A 175 -3.46 2.78 8.02
C ARG A 175 -4.16 2.66 6.69
N VAL A 176 -3.53 3.24 5.66
CA VAL A 176 -4.05 3.23 4.29
C VAL A 176 -3.85 1.87 3.64
N PHE A 177 -4.81 1.46 2.85
CA PHE A 177 -4.64 0.46 1.80
C PHE A 177 -5.23 0.95 0.47
N ARG A 178 -4.67 0.47 -0.62
CA ARG A 178 -4.85 0.99 -1.97
C ARG A 178 -5.18 -0.12 -2.97
N GLY A 179 -5.72 0.25 -4.16
CA GLY A 179 -5.83 -0.61 -5.33
C GLY A 179 -7.21 -1.17 -5.60
N GLY A 180 -8.00 -1.46 -4.59
CA GLY A 180 -9.22 -2.25 -4.70
C GLY A 180 -8.94 -3.74 -4.60
N GLY A 181 -9.96 -4.53 -4.29
CA GLY A 181 -9.90 -5.97 -4.21
C GLY A 181 -10.80 -6.67 -5.22
N PHE A 182 -10.69 -7.98 -5.31
CA PHE A 182 -11.50 -8.83 -6.21
C PHE A 182 -13.01 -8.69 -5.99
N ALA A 183 -13.43 -8.36 -4.78
CA ALA A 183 -14.84 -8.18 -4.43
C ALA A 183 -15.37 -6.75 -4.65
N ASP A 184 -14.52 -5.82 -5.09
CA ASP A 184 -14.90 -4.42 -5.28
C ASP A 184 -15.56 -4.17 -6.64
N ALA A 185 -16.56 -3.27 -6.62
CA ALA A 185 -17.18 -2.79 -7.85
C ALA A 185 -16.19 -1.90 -8.65
N HIS A 186 -16.33 -1.87 -9.96
CA HIS A 186 -15.46 -1.17 -10.92
C HIS A 186 -15.17 0.29 -10.52
N TRP A 187 -16.16 1.01 -10.00
CA TRP A 187 -16.01 2.41 -9.61
C TRP A 187 -15.09 2.61 -8.39
N SER A 188 -14.87 1.57 -7.61
CA SER A 188 -13.99 1.58 -6.43
C SER A 188 -12.53 1.22 -6.78
N VAL A 189 -12.30 0.46 -7.84
CA VAL A 189 -10.97 0.01 -8.25
C VAL A 189 -10.30 1.08 -9.10
N ARG A 190 -9.53 1.97 -8.47
CA ARG A 190 -8.86 3.12 -9.13
C ARG A 190 -7.53 3.42 -8.47
N ALA A 191 -6.57 3.92 -9.23
CA ALA A 191 -5.28 4.34 -8.72
C ALA A 191 -5.37 5.35 -7.55
N SER A 192 -6.38 6.23 -7.52
CA SER A 192 -6.56 7.25 -6.49
C SER A 192 -7.49 6.85 -5.34
N THR A 193 -8.11 5.67 -5.36
CA THR A 193 -9.00 5.25 -4.28
C THR A 193 -8.21 4.89 -3.04
N ARG A 194 -8.64 5.44 -1.91
CA ARG A 194 -8.06 5.22 -0.58
C ARG A 194 -9.09 4.58 0.34
N ARG A 195 -8.68 3.56 1.05
CA ARG A 195 -9.39 3.02 2.23
C ARG A 195 -8.39 2.82 3.36
N GLY A 196 -8.86 2.42 4.52
CA GLY A 196 -7.98 2.14 5.63
C GLY A 196 -8.68 1.41 6.75
N GLY A 197 -7.87 0.85 7.64
CA GLY A 197 -8.29 0.07 8.79
C GLY A 197 -7.36 0.26 9.98
N ALA A 198 -7.81 -0.19 11.14
CA ALA A 198 -6.98 -0.20 12.34
C ALA A 198 -5.76 -1.12 12.14
N PRO A 199 -4.57 -0.77 12.67
CA PRO A 199 -3.33 -1.51 12.40
C PRO A 199 -3.38 -3.00 12.78
N GLY A 200 -4.16 -3.38 13.76
CA GLY A 200 -4.31 -4.76 14.22
C GLY A 200 -5.50 -5.53 13.61
N MET A 201 -6.26 -4.90 12.71
CA MET A 201 -7.38 -5.56 12.05
C MET A 201 -6.96 -6.09 10.69
N SER A 202 -7.39 -7.31 10.37
CA SER A 202 -7.28 -7.90 9.05
C SER A 202 -8.60 -7.78 8.26
N HIS A 203 -8.50 -7.89 6.95
CA HIS A 203 -9.64 -7.90 6.03
C HIS A 203 -9.42 -8.97 4.95
N PRO A 204 -10.47 -9.69 4.55
CA PRO A 204 -10.36 -10.86 3.67
C PRO A 204 -9.76 -10.58 2.28
N ASP A 205 -9.76 -9.32 1.87
CA ASP A 205 -9.30 -8.86 0.56
C ASP A 205 -8.14 -7.85 0.66
N VAL A 206 -7.45 -7.79 1.82
CA VAL A 206 -6.32 -6.89 2.03
C VAL A 206 -5.04 -7.69 2.28
N GLY A 207 -4.06 -7.47 1.41
CA GLY A 207 -2.72 -8.02 1.45
C GLY A 207 -1.65 -6.92 1.48
N LEU A 208 -0.49 -7.19 0.90
CA LEU A 208 0.62 -6.25 0.86
C LEU A 208 1.49 -6.45 -0.38
N ARG A 209 2.23 -5.40 -0.72
CA ARG A 209 3.33 -5.41 -1.69
C ARG A 209 4.58 -4.89 -1.03
N LEU A 210 5.73 -5.51 -1.30
CA LEU A 210 7.02 -5.07 -0.76
C LEU A 210 7.56 -3.89 -1.56
N ALA A 211 8.21 -2.98 -0.84
CA ALA A 211 9.08 -1.96 -1.40
C ALA A 211 10.42 -1.94 -0.66
N ARG A 212 11.46 -1.37 -1.26
CA ARG A 212 12.73 -1.04 -0.59
C ARG A 212 13.39 0.12 -1.32
N GLY A 213 14.41 0.69 -0.71
CA GLY A 213 15.16 1.83 -1.24
C GLY A 213 15.17 3.00 -0.28
N ALA A 214 16.03 3.96 -0.57
CA ALA A 214 16.21 5.15 0.24
C ALA A 214 14.91 5.95 0.35
N PHE A 215 14.70 6.50 1.53
CA PHE A 215 13.57 7.38 1.80
C PHE A 215 14.09 8.66 2.41
N ASP A 216 13.96 9.77 1.71
CA ASP A 216 14.24 11.07 2.29
C ASP A 216 13.09 11.48 3.19
N ALA A 217 13.31 11.38 4.49
CA ALA A 217 12.37 11.80 5.53
C ALA A 217 12.32 13.33 5.67
N GLY A 218 12.23 14.05 4.56
CA GLY A 218 11.98 15.49 4.59
C GLY A 218 10.69 15.84 5.36
N PRO A 219 10.53 17.08 5.81
CA PRO A 219 9.41 17.49 6.68
C PRO A 219 8.02 17.34 6.02
N THR A 220 7.95 17.16 4.72
CA THR A 220 6.74 16.84 3.97
C THR A 220 6.70 15.35 3.66
N VAL A 221 6.46 14.56 4.68
CA VAL A 221 6.28 13.12 4.53
C VAL A 221 5.15 12.88 3.53
N GLN A 222 5.55 12.68 2.27
CA GLN A 222 4.76 12.05 1.22
C GLN A 222 3.32 12.59 1.01
N GLY A 223 3.10 13.88 1.22
CA GLY A 223 1.87 14.54 0.81
C GLY A 223 0.72 14.52 1.82
N TRP A 224 0.76 13.70 2.87
CA TRP A 224 -0.22 13.70 3.95
C TRP A 224 0.47 14.14 5.25
N SER A 225 0.28 15.39 5.63
CA SER A 225 0.89 15.94 6.83
C SER A 225 0.10 15.51 8.07
N ALA A 226 0.70 14.67 8.89
CA ALA A 226 0.12 14.32 10.19
C ALA A 226 -0.08 15.56 11.09
N ALA A 227 0.76 16.59 10.96
CA ALA A 227 0.63 17.85 11.69
C ALA A 227 -0.58 18.65 11.21
N GLU A 228 -0.79 18.77 9.89
CA GLU A 228 -1.98 19.45 9.34
C GLU A 228 -3.27 18.68 9.67
N ASP A 229 -3.22 17.35 9.69
CA ASP A 229 -4.36 16.54 10.08
C ASP A 229 -4.69 16.68 11.56
N ALA A 230 -3.67 16.76 12.42
CA ALA A 230 -3.86 17.04 13.84
C ALA A 230 -4.42 18.46 14.07
N GLU A 231 -3.97 19.45 13.28
CA GLU A 231 -4.52 20.82 13.33
C GLU A 231 -5.98 20.84 12.92
N ARG A 232 -6.35 20.14 11.84
CA ARG A 232 -7.75 19.98 11.43
C ARG A 232 -8.60 19.29 12.50
N GLY A 233 -8.05 18.33 13.22
CA GLY A 233 -8.73 17.66 14.33
C GLY A 233 -9.05 18.60 15.51
N ARG A 234 -8.35 19.72 15.63
CA ARG A 234 -8.57 20.75 16.66
C ARG A 234 -9.56 21.84 16.23
N MET A 235 -10.07 21.80 15.00
CA MET A 235 -11.02 22.82 14.54
C MET A 235 -12.30 22.79 15.38
N THR A 236 -12.66 23.97 15.92
CA THR A 236 -13.91 24.22 16.61
C THR A 236 -14.88 24.93 15.66
N GLY A 237 -16.12 24.45 15.54
CA GLY A 237 -17.13 25.07 14.69
C GLY A 237 -17.96 24.05 13.93
N MET A 238 -18.67 24.49 12.90
CA MET A 238 -19.50 23.62 12.07
C MET A 238 -18.60 22.75 11.20
N LEU A 239 -18.54 21.47 11.51
CA LEU A 239 -17.75 20.48 10.77
C LEU A 239 -18.46 20.09 9.47
N PRO A 240 -17.73 19.78 8.40
CA PRO A 240 -18.32 19.25 7.17
C PRO A 240 -19.16 17.99 7.46
N PRO A 241 -20.25 17.74 6.70
CA PRO A 241 -21.04 16.53 6.85
C PRO A 241 -20.19 15.26 6.83
N GLY A 242 -20.38 14.39 7.82
CA GLY A 242 -19.61 13.16 7.95
C GLY A 242 -18.22 13.32 8.56
N TRP A 243 -17.85 14.50 9.01
CA TRP A 243 -16.65 14.75 9.78
C TRP A 243 -16.93 14.56 11.28
N THR A 244 -16.17 13.70 11.92
CA THR A 244 -16.18 13.54 13.37
C THR A 244 -14.73 13.54 13.85
N PRO A 245 -14.22 14.68 14.38
CA PRO A 245 -12.87 14.69 14.94
C PRO A 245 -12.83 13.76 16.15
N ARG A 246 -11.73 13.08 16.36
CA ARG A 246 -11.48 12.41 17.63
C ARG A 246 -11.10 13.47 18.68
N SER A 247 -11.78 13.40 19.79
CA SER A 247 -11.42 14.13 21.01
C SER A 247 -10.16 13.55 21.63
#